data_3098501f0c677ea79e945fddf067b08e
#
_entry.id   3098501f0c677ea79e945fddf067b08e
#
_cell.length_a   1.000
_cell.length_b   1.000
_cell.length_c   1.000
_cell.angle_alpha   90.00
_cell.angle_beta   90.00
_cell.angle_gamma   90.00
#
_symmetry.space_group_name_H-M   'P 1'
#
loop_
_entity.id
_entity.type
_entity.pdbx_description
1 polymer ?
#
loop_
_entity_poly.entity_id
_entity_poly.type
_entity_poly.pdbx_seq_one_letter_code
_entity_poly.pdbx_strand_id
1 'polypeptide(L)'
;MSQYYTSGEFAKKAHVSIRTIRYYDQKNLLKPATHTKGGARLYTDQDFAKLQQILLLKYLGFSLSDIREMTIGSGDKQLQIGRAHV
;
A
#
# COMPACT_ATOMS: atom_id res chain seq x y z
N MET A 1 -2.06 4.31 -20.29
CA MET A 1 -3.11 3.51 -20.09
C MET A 1 -3.05 2.82 -18.79
N SER A 2 -4.09 2.81 -18.10
CA SER A 2 -4.11 2.22 -16.81
C SER A 2 -4.24 0.73 -16.91
N GLN A 3 -3.58 0.04 -16.05
CA GLN A 3 -3.69 -1.38 -16.01
C GLN A 3 -4.01 -1.75 -14.57
N TYR A 4 -5.01 -2.61 -14.41
CA TYR A 4 -5.40 -3.02 -13.08
C TYR A 4 -5.04 -4.48 -12.85
N TYR A 5 -4.79 -4.82 -11.61
CA TYR A 5 -4.46 -6.18 -11.21
C TYR A 5 -5.50 -6.65 -10.19
N THR A 6 -5.95 -7.89 -10.30
CA THR A 6 -6.81 -8.46 -9.26
C THR A 6 -5.92 -8.73 -8.05
N SER A 7 -6.54 -9.05 -6.91
CA SER A 7 -5.78 -9.35 -5.70
C SER A 7 -4.81 -10.50 -5.94
N GLY A 8 -5.25 -11.53 -6.65
CA GLY A 8 -4.39 -12.68 -6.94
C GLY A 8 -3.22 -12.31 -7.82
N GLU A 9 -3.48 -11.53 -8.87
CA GLU A 9 -2.41 -11.11 -9.79
C GLU A 9 -1.42 -10.22 -9.07
N PHE A 10 -1.94 -9.32 -8.24
CA PHE A 10 -1.13 -8.38 -7.51
C PHE A 10 -0.22 -9.10 -6.51
N ALA A 11 -0.78 -10.05 -5.78
CA ALA A 11 -0.03 -10.84 -4.82
C ALA A 11 1.07 -11.63 -5.52
N LYS A 12 0.74 -12.21 -6.67
CA LYS A 12 1.70 -13.00 -7.39
C LYS A 12 2.83 -12.14 -7.91
N LYS A 13 2.50 -10.95 -8.42
CA LYS A 13 3.51 -10.03 -8.91
C LYS A 13 4.46 -9.61 -7.80
N ALA A 14 3.95 -9.46 -6.59
CA ALA A 14 4.75 -9.03 -5.45
C ALA A 14 5.37 -10.21 -4.68
N HIS A 15 5.08 -11.42 -5.09
CA HIS A 15 5.61 -12.61 -4.43
C HIS A 15 5.16 -12.71 -2.96
N VAL A 16 3.91 -12.34 -2.70
CA VAL A 16 3.34 -12.47 -1.37
C VAL A 16 2.00 -13.16 -1.50
N SER A 17 1.38 -13.54 -0.38
CA SER A 17 0.10 -14.20 -0.41
C SER A 17 -1.02 -13.17 -0.52
N ILE A 18 -2.19 -13.61 -0.96
CA ILE A 18 -3.36 -12.75 -0.99
C ILE A 18 -3.70 -12.33 0.43
N ARG A 19 -3.45 -13.21 1.40
CA ARG A 19 -3.71 -12.91 2.79
C ARG A 19 -2.90 -11.68 3.23
N THR A 20 -1.66 -11.58 2.77
CA THR A 20 -0.80 -10.44 3.08
C THR A 20 -1.41 -9.16 2.52
N ILE A 21 -1.91 -9.20 1.29
CA ILE A 21 -2.53 -8.04 0.68
C ILE A 21 -3.76 -7.60 1.48
N ARG A 22 -4.58 -8.56 1.88
CA ARG A 22 -5.77 -8.24 2.66
C ARG A 22 -5.41 -7.70 4.04
N TYR A 23 -4.35 -8.22 4.61
CA TYR A 23 -3.89 -7.78 5.91
C TYR A 23 -3.52 -6.30 5.86
N TYR A 24 -2.79 -5.90 4.83
CA TYR A 24 -2.38 -4.50 4.70
C TYR A 24 -3.58 -3.60 4.40
N ASP A 25 -4.60 -4.12 3.71
CA ASP A 25 -5.82 -3.39 3.48
C ASP A 25 -6.53 -3.14 4.83
N GLN A 26 -6.62 -4.16 5.66
CA GLN A 26 -7.26 -4.04 6.96
C GLN A 26 -6.52 -3.04 7.85
N LYS A 27 -5.21 -2.94 7.69
CA LYS A 27 -4.41 -2.05 8.51
C LYS A 27 -4.33 -0.64 7.91
N ASN A 28 -5.05 -0.40 6.84
CA ASN A 28 -5.05 0.88 6.16
C ASN A 28 -3.69 1.27 5.61
N LEU A 29 -2.90 0.28 5.25
CA LEU A 29 -1.60 0.53 4.66
C LEU A 29 -1.65 0.48 3.15
N LEU A 30 -2.49 -0.37 2.60
CA LEU A 30 -2.56 -0.53 1.17
C LEU A 30 -3.99 -0.79 0.75
N LYS A 31 -4.65 0.23 0.22
CA LYS A 31 -6.02 0.09 -0.22
C LYS A 31 -6.07 -0.10 -1.73
N PRO A 32 -7.05 -0.83 -2.24
CA PRO A 32 -7.15 -1.00 -3.69
C PRO A 32 -7.54 0.32 -4.34
N ALA A 33 -7.13 0.49 -5.59
CA ALA A 33 -7.43 1.71 -6.32
C ALA A 33 -8.93 1.80 -6.61
N THR A 34 -9.56 0.67 -6.89
CA THR A 34 -10.97 0.64 -7.17
C THR A 34 -11.48 -0.79 -7.00
N HIS A 35 -12.73 -1.01 -7.35
CA HIS A 35 -13.35 -2.34 -7.26
C HIS A 35 -14.13 -2.61 -8.54
N THR A 36 -14.33 -3.89 -8.86
CA THR A 36 -15.18 -4.24 -9.98
C THR A 36 -16.63 -4.11 -9.53
N LYS A 37 -17.57 -4.30 -10.44
CA LYS A 37 -18.95 -4.24 -10.11
C LYS A 37 -19.31 -5.28 -9.05
N GLY A 38 -18.63 -6.40 -9.08
CA GLY A 38 -18.89 -7.45 -8.11
C GLY A 38 -18.20 -7.24 -6.78
N GLY A 39 -17.47 -6.14 -6.64
CA GLY A 39 -16.81 -5.85 -5.37
C GLY A 39 -15.40 -6.39 -5.25
N ALA A 40 -14.84 -6.93 -6.31
CA ALA A 40 -13.48 -7.44 -6.26
C ALA A 40 -12.48 -6.29 -6.28
N ARG A 41 -11.41 -6.40 -5.50
CA ARG A 41 -10.41 -5.35 -5.40
C ARG A 41 -9.54 -5.29 -6.64
N LEU A 42 -9.23 -4.08 -7.08
CA LEU A 42 -8.34 -3.86 -8.22
C LEU A 42 -7.23 -2.93 -7.80
N TYR A 43 -6.01 -3.25 -8.19
CA TYR A 43 -4.81 -2.52 -7.82
C TYR A 43 -4.10 -2.01 -9.05
N THR A 44 -3.29 -0.97 -8.89
CA THR A 44 -2.56 -0.35 -10.00
C THR A 44 -1.06 -0.49 -9.80
N ASP A 45 -0.29 -0.03 -10.76
CA ASP A 45 1.17 -0.01 -10.63
C ASP A 45 1.61 0.93 -9.51
N GLN A 46 0.86 1.98 -9.25
CA GLN A 46 1.19 2.87 -8.15
C GLN A 46 1.00 2.14 -6.83
N ASP A 47 -0.02 1.30 -6.75
CA ASP A 47 -0.24 0.49 -5.56
C ASP A 47 0.89 -0.52 -5.40
N PHE A 48 1.41 -1.02 -6.52
CA PHE A 48 2.51 -1.97 -6.46
C PHE A 48 3.75 -1.29 -5.88
N ALA A 49 4.03 -0.07 -6.31
CA ALA A 49 5.17 0.67 -5.78
C ALA A 49 5.01 0.91 -4.29
N LYS A 50 3.78 1.21 -3.85
CA LYS A 50 3.51 1.41 -2.44
C LYS A 50 3.73 0.11 -1.67
N LEU A 51 3.28 -1.00 -2.22
CA LEU A 51 3.48 -2.30 -1.57
C LEU A 51 4.97 -2.61 -1.43
N GLN A 52 5.76 -2.33 -2.47
CA GLN A 52 7.19 -2.57 -2.41
C GLN A 52 7.82 -1.75 -1.29
N GLN A 53 7.37 -0.53 -1.11
CA GLN A 53 7.90 0.33 -0.05
C GLN A 53 7.52 -0.23 1.32
N ILE A 54 6.28 -0.71 1.47
CA ILE A 54 5.84 -1.30 2.72
C ILE A 54 6.68 -2.52 3.06
N LEU A 55 6.92 -3.38 2.07
CA LEU A 55 7.68 -4.59 2.30
C LEU A 55 9.13 -4.27 2.68
N LEU A 56 9.70 -3.27 2.06
CA LEU A 56 11.05 -2.86 2.38
C LEU A 56 11.14 -2.35 3.81
N LEU A 57 10.20 -1.50 4.20
CA LEU A 57 10.22 -0.93 5.54
C LEU A 57 9.99 -2.00 6.61
N LYS A 58 9.15 -2.99 6.29
CA LYS A 58 8.95 -4.09 7.21
C LYS A 58 10.23 -4.89 7.35
N TYR A 59 10.92 -5.09 6.25
CA TYR A 59 12.17 -5.83 6.26
C TYR A 59 13.20 -5.10 7.13
N LEU A 60 13.17 -3.78 7.12
CA LEU A 60 14.10 -2.98 7.91
C LEU A 60 13.70 -2.90 9.39
N GLY A 61 12.55 -3.44 9.74
CA GLY A 61 12.17 -3.51 11.15
C GLY A 61 11.18 -2.47 11.63
N PHE A 62 10.64 -1.66 10.74
CA PHE A 62 9.67 -0.65 11.18
C PHE A 62 8.33 -1.30 11.50
N SER A 63 7.62 -0.75 12.47
CA SER A 63 6.31 -1.25 12.82
C SER A 63 5.30 -0.83 11.76
N LEU A 64 4.15 -1.47 11.73
CA LEU A 64 3.11 -1.10 10.77
C LEU A 64 2.63 0.32 11.02
N SER A 65 2.59 0.74 12.28
CA SER A 65 2.18 2.08 12.63
C SER A 65 3.15 3.09 12.04
N ASP A 66 4.44 2.82 12.16
CA ASP A 66 5.47 3.70 11.62
C ASP A 66 5.37 3.78 10.11
N ILE A 67 5.16 2.64 9.47
CA ILE A 67 5.08 2.58 8.03
C ILE A 67 3.88 3.37 7.54
N ARG A 68 2.76 3.25 8.24
CA ARG A 68 1.57 3.96 7.84
C ARG A 68 1.80 5.47 7.88
N GLU A 69 2.46 5.95 8.91
CA GLU A 69 2.73 7.36 8.99
C GLU A 69 3.69 7.82 7.91
N MET A 70 4.69 7.01 7.60
CA MET A 70 5.64 7.38 6.59
C MET A 70 5.06 7.36 5.19
N THR A 71 4.17 6.43 4.91
CA THR A 71 3.66 6.29 3.54
C THR A 71 2.39 7.06 3.29
N ILE A 72 1.47 7.07 4.24
CA ILE A 72 0.22 7.75 4.06
C ILE A 72 0.31 9.20 4.45
N GLY A 73 0.87 9.45 5.60
CA GLY A 73 0.98 10.82 6.07
C GLY A 73 1.79 11.68 5.14
N SER A 74 2.86 11.15 4.59
CA SER A 74 3.72 11.98 3.79
C SER A 74 3.04 12.38 2.49
N GLY A 75 2.11 11.62 2.02
CA GLY A 75 1.45 11.98 0.79
C GLY A 75 0.62 13.22 0.94
N ASP A 76 0.05 13.42 2.11
CA ASP A 76 -0.76 14.52 2.32
C ASP A 76 -0.10 15.64 2.88
N LYS A 77 0.76 15.40 3.78
CA LYS A 77 1.29 16.45 4.43
C LYS A 77 2.61 16.71 4.19
N GLN A 78 3.06 16.38 3.15
CA GLN A 78 4.35 16.57 2.92
C GLN A 78 4.70 17.92 3.16
N LEU A 79 3.78 18.70 3.11
CA LEU A 79 4.08 19.98 3.29
C LEU A 79 4.32 20.26 4.63
N GLN A 80 3.78 19.66 5.44
CA GLN A 80 3.89 20.01 6.71
C GLN A 80 4.98 19.48 7.26
N ILE A 81 5.64 19.03 6.60
CA ILE A 81 6.65 18.46 7.05
C ILE A 81 7.26 19.26 7.81
N GLY A 82 7.00 19.97 7.52
CA GLY A 82 7.51 20.64 8.25
C GLY A 82 7.26 20.46 9.57
N ARG A 83 6.68 20.01 9.83
CA ARG A 83 6.41 19.81 11.02
C ARG A 83 7.27 19.38 11.69
N ALA A 84 7.79 19.51 11.36
CA ALA A 84 8.49 19.27 11.84
C ALA A 84 8.98 19.80 12.37
N HIS A 85 8.71 20.21 12.19
CA HIS A 85 9.10 20.54 12.67
C HIS A 85 9.16 20.60 13.32
N VAL A 86 8.91 20.61 13.27
CA VAL A 86 8.99 20.53 13.71
C VAL A 86 9.09 20.64 13.93
#